data_68193cba0787c791be7db9cca1e759b0
#
_entry.id   68193cba0787c791be7db9cca1e759b0
#
_cell.length_a   1.000
_cell.length_b   1.000
_cell.length_c   1.000
_cell.angle_alpha   90.00
_cell.angle_beta   90.00
_cell.angle_gamma   90.00
#
_symmetry.space_group_name_H-M   'P 1'
#
loop_
_entity.id
_entity.type
_entity.pdbx_description
1 polymer ?
#
loop_
_entity_poly.entity_id
_entity_poly.type
_entity_poly.pdbx_seq_one_letter_code
_entity_poly.pdbx_strand_id
1 'polypeptide(L)'
;MFRLLISGSRDWSDKLTITRELAVFAREHGQDVVLVSGACYKGADLICESVGKTFGWVIETHPAKWDKKPDGSYNRGAGFKRNELMVNLGADACLVFIKDGSAGASHTAGLAQKAEINTKVITA
;
A
#
# COMPACT_ATOMS: atom_id res chain seq x y z
N MET A 1 -1.13 -14.53 -10.78
CA MET A 1 -1.91 -13.31 -10.52
C MET A 1 -1.02 -12.08 -10.53
N PHE A 2 -1.54 -10.98 -11.04
CA PHE A 2 -0.84 -9.71 -10.98
C PHE A 2 -0.79 -9.18 -9.55
N ARG A 3 0.40 -8.88 -9.04
CA ARG A 3 0.58 -8.38 -7.68
C ARG A 3 0.72 -6.86 -7.70
N LEU A 4 -0.24 -6.18 -7.12
CA LEU A 4 -0.27 -4.72 -7.02
C LEU A 4 -0.02 -4.31 -5.57
N LEU A 5 1.15 -3.77 -5.30
CA LEU A 5 1.50 -3.22 -3.99
C LEU A 5 0.96 -1.80 -3.88
N ILE A 6 0.23 -1.53 -2.81
CA ILE A 6 -0.24 -0.17 -2.54
C ILE A 6 0.27 0.31 -1.18
N SER A 7 0.48 1.59 -1.10
CA SER A 7 0.81 2.28 0.14
C SER A 7 0.29 3.70 0.07
N GLY A 8 0.13 4.35 1.19
CA GLY A 8 -0.31 5.73 1.18
C GLY A 8 -0.49 6.33 2.56
N SER A 9 -0.80 7.62 2.55
CA SER A 9 -0.97 8.42 3.74
C SER A 9 -2.22 8.03 4.51
N ARG A 10 -2.13 8.03 5.83
CA ARG A 10 -3.29 7.80 6.72
C ARG A 10 -4.35 8.89 6.61
N ASP A 11 -3.95 10.06 6.13
CA ASP A 11 -4.84 11.22 5.96
C ASP A 11 -5.48 11.28 4.57
N TRP A 12 -5.18 10.32 3.71
CA TRP A 12 -5.77 10.28 2.37
C TRP A 12 -7.26 10.00 2.44
N SER A 13 -8.08 10.85 1.84
CA SER A 13 -9.55 10.71 1.85
C SER A 13 -10.18 10.73 0.45
N ASP A 14 -9.39 10.96 -0.59
CA ASP A 14 -9.88 11.04 -1.97
C ASP A 14 -10.07 9.65 -2.57
N LYS A 15 -11.25 9.08 -2.33
CA LYS A 15 -11.61 7.75 -2.85
C LYS A 15 -11.68 7.73 -4.37
N LEU A 16 -12.11 8.82 -5.00
CA LEU A 16 -12.28 8.87 -6.45
C LEU A 16 -10.93 8.70 -7.17
N THR A 17 -9.89 9.38 -6.71
CA THR A 17 -8.55 9.24 -7.27
C THR A 17 -8.04 7.81 -7.15
N ILE A 18 -8.20 7.19 -5.97
CA ILE A 18 -7.81 5.79 -5.76
C ILE A 18 -8.60 4.86 -6.71
N THR A 19 -9.90 5.05 -6.80
CA THR A 19 -10.75 4.24 -7.66
C THR A 19 -10.31 4.32 -9.12
N ARG A 20 -10.00 5.52 -9.61
CA ARG A 20 -9.51 5.73 -10.99
C ARG A 20 -8.19 5.02 -11.25
N GLU A 21 -7.25 5.14 -10.32
CA GLU A 21 -5.93 4.50 -10.47
C GLU A 21 -6.04 2.97 -10.44
N LEU A 22 -6.84 2.42 -9.53
CA LEU A 22 -7.03 0.96 -9.46
C LEU A 22 -7.84 0.42 -10.63
N ALA A 23 -8.77 1.20 -11.17
CA ALA A 23 -9.58 0.79 -12.32
C ALA A 23 -8.75 0.48 -13.57
N VAL A 24 -7.59 1.13 -13.74
CA VAL A 24 -6.67 0.82 -14.83
C VAL A 24 -6.26 -0.65 -14.78
N PHE A 25 -5.92 -1.14 -13.61
CA PHE A 25 -5.51 -2.54 -13.42
C PHE A 25 -6.69 -3.50 -13.55
N ALA A 26 -7.89 -3.08 -13.13
CA ALA A 26 -9.09 -3.88 -13.32
C ALA A 26 -9.42 -4.06 -14.82
N ARG A 27 -9.21 -3.03 -15.63
CA ARG A 27 -9.40 -3.12 -17.08
C ARG A 27 -8.37 -4.04 -17.74
N GLU A 28 -7.11 -4.00 -17.28
CA GLU A 28 -6.02 -4.77 -17.87
C GLU A 28 -6.01 -6.24 -17.42
N HIS A 29 -6.36 -6.50 -16.16
CA HIS A 29 -6.19 -7.81 -15.52
C HIS A 29 -7.50 -8.42 -14.99
N GLY A 30 -8.62 -7.69 -15.05
CA GLY A 30 -9.90 -8.17 -14.54
C GLY A 30 -9.82 -8.45 -13.03
N GLN A 31 -10.23 -9.65 -12.63
CA GLN A 31 -10.19 -10.09 -11.24
C GLN A 31 -8.87 -10.79 -10.87
N ASP A 32 -7.96 -10.94 -11.84
CA ASP A 32 -6.69 -11.66 -11.64
C ASP A 32 -5.62 -10.76 -11.01
N VAL A 33 -5.97 -10.14 -9.89
CA VAL A 33 -5.12 -9.20 -9.15
C VAL A 33 -5.09 -9.56 -7.67
N VAL A 34 -3.90 -9.53 -7.08
CA VAL A 34 -3.70 -9.53 -5.63
C VAL A 34 -3.32 -8.11 -5.22
N LEU A 35 -4.14 -7.46 -4.42
CA LEU A 35 -3.83 -6.16 -3.82
C LEU A 35 -3.05 -6.40 -2.54
N VAL A 36 -1.81 -5.94 -2.50
CA VAL A 36 -0.93 -6.08 -1.33
C VAL A 36 -0.95 -4.79 -0.53
N SER A 37 -1.43 -4.85 0.71
CA SER A 37 -1.68 -3.69 1.57
C SER A 37 -1.03 -3.83 2.93
N GLY A 38 -0.59 -2.71 3.49
CA GLY A 38 -0.07 -2.64 4.85
C GLY A 38 -1.15 -2.67 5.94
N ALA A 39 -2.42 -2.78 5.57
CA ALA A 39 -3.55 -2.91 6.49
C ALA A 39 -3.66 -1.76 7.50
N CYS A 40 -3.31 -0.54 7.12
CA CYS A 40 -3.56 0.62 7.97
C CYS A 40 -5.08 0.79 8.16
N TYR A 41 -5.49 1.09 9.39
CA TYR A 41 -6.91 1.14 9.75
C TYR A 41 -7.67 2.35 9.17
N LYS A 42 -6.98 3.27 8.51
CA LYS A 42 -7.58 4.45 7.86
C LYS A 42 -6.73 4.90 6.68
N GLY A 43 -7.25 5.82 5.88
CA GLY A 43 -6.54 6.44 4.78
C GLY A 43 -6.44 5.56 3.55
N ALA A 44 -5.35 5.72 2.80
CA ALA A 44 -5.19 5.09 1.49
C ALA A 44 -5.28 3.57 1.53
N ASP A 45 -4.64 2.91 2.49
CA ASP A 45 -4.68 1.45 2.59
C ASP A 45 -6.11 0.92 2.69
N LEU A 46 -6.90 1.50 3.62
CA LEU A 46 -8.29 1.07 3.82
C LEU A 46 -9.15 1.32 2.58
N ILE A 47 -8.98 2.47 1.94
CA ILE A 47 -9.73 2.81 0.72
C ILE A 47 -9.36 1.86 -0.41
N CYS A 48 -8.07 1.59 -0.61
CA CYS A 48 -7.61 0.65 -1.64
C CYS A 48 -8.18 -0.75 -1.41
N GLU A 49 -8.19 -1.24 -0.17
CA GLU A 49 -8.75 -2.55 0.16
C GLU A 49 -10.23 -2.61 -0.17
N SER A 50 -10.98 -1.57 0.18
CA SER A 50 -12.41 -1.49 -0.12
C SER A 50 -12.68 -1.51 -1.62
N VAL A 51 -11.95 -0.71 -2.39
CA VAL A 51 -12.08 -0.65 -3.85
C VAL A 51 -11.67 -1.97 -4.49
N GLY A 52 -10.57 -2.57 -4.03
CA GLY A 52 -10.12 -3.87 -4.55
C GLY A 52 -11.15 -4.97 -4.33
N LYS A 53 -11.79 -4.99 -3.17
CA LYS A 53 -12.89 -5.94 -2.88
C LYS A 53 -14.05 -5.74 -3.86
N THR A 54 -14.39 -4.51 -4.18
CA THR A 54 -15.45 -4.20 -5.16
C THR A 54 -15.10 -4.75 -6.53
N PHE A 55 -13.83 -4.75 -6.93
CA PHE A 55 -13.36 -5.32 -8.19
C PHE A 55 -13.24 -6.85 -8.16
N GLY A 56 -13.46 -7.48 -7.02
CA GLY A 56 -13.34 -8.93 -6.88
C GLY A 56 -11.90 -9.43 -6.72
N TRP A 57 -10.99 -8.57 -6.32
CA TRP A 57 -9.58 -8.91 -6.14
C TRP A 57 -9.32 -9.64 -4.82
N VAL A 58 -8.26 -10.43 -4.80
CA VAL A 58 -7.72 -10.98 -3.55
C VAL A 58 -6.98 -9.86 -2.81
N ILE A 59 -7.23 -9.74 -1.50
CA ILE A 59 -6.57 -8.74 -0.66
C ILE A 59 -5.57 -9.47 0.24
N GLU A 60 -4.29 -9.16 0.05
CA GLU A 60 -3.20 -9.68 0.89
C GLU A 60 -2.76 -8.57 1.85
N THR A 61 -2.91 -8.77 3.15
CA THR A 61 -2.59 -7.75 4.14
C THR A 61 -1.37 -8.11 4.96
N HIS A 62 -0.57 -7.10 5.28
CA HIS A 62 0.62 -7.21 6.10
C HIS A 62 0.60 -6.13 7.19
N PRO A 63 -0.19 -6.34 8.26
CA PRO A 63 -0.26 -5.35 9.34
C PRO A 63 1.10 -5.23 10.04
N ALA A 64 1.47 -4.01 10.37
CA ALA A 64 2.68 -3.76 11.15
C ALA A 64 2.49 -4.22 12.59
N LYS A 65 3.55 -4.75 13.19
CA LYS A 65 3.53 -5.22 14.58
C LYS A 65 3.90 -4.07 15.51
N TRP A 66 2.91 -3.26 15.87
CA TRP A 66 3.09 -2.09 16.73
C TRP A 66 3.19 -2.45 18.22
N ASP A 67 3.69 -3.65 18.57
CA ASP A 67 3.78 -4.13 19.94
C ASP A 67 4.63 -3.20 20.81
N LYS A 68 4.26 -3.11 22.10
CA LYS A 68 5.07 -2.39 23.07
C LYS A 68 6.38 -3.12 23.32
N LYS A 69 7.48 -2.34 23.36
CA LYS A 69 8.78 -2.85 23.79
C LYS A 69 8.78 -3.08 25.30
N PRO A 70 9.76 -3.85 25.84
CA PRO A 70 9.87 -4.10 27.28
C PRO A 70 9.96 -2.81 28.13
N ASP A 71 10.43 -1.70 27.55
CA ASP A 71 10.52 -0.40 28.22
C ASP A 71 9.20 0.39 28.20
N GLY A 72 8.11 -0.17 27.65
CA GLY A 72 6.80 0.47 27.55
C GLY A 72 6.59 1.33 26.31
N SER A 73 7.60 1.53 25.48
CA SER A 73 7.45 2.29 24.22
C SER A 73 6.89 1.40 23.10
N TYR A 74 6.29 2.04 22.09
CA TYR A 74 5.84 1.33 20.90
C TYR A 74 7.02 1.03 19.96
N ASN A 75 6.90 -0.07 19.21
CA ASN A 75 7.86 -0.43 18.19
C ASN A 75 7.67 0.47 16.95
N ARG A 76 8.31 1.62 16.95
CA ARG A 76 8.18 2.61 15.88
C ARG A 76 8.73 2.16 14.53
N GLY A 77 9.67 1.22 14.54
CA GLY A 77 10.26 0.65 13.33
C GLY A 77 9.39 -0.40 12.66
N ALA A 78 8.27 -0.81 13.28
CA ALA A 78 7.44 -1.89 12.75
C ALA A 78 6.85 -1.57 11.38
N GLY A 79 6.42 -0.32 11.15
CA GLY A 79 5.90 0.12 9.86
C GLY A 79 6.92 0.04 8.75
N PHE A 80 8.15 0.45 9.01
CA PHE A 80 9.24 0.38 8.02
C PHE A 80 9.65 -1.06 7.73
N LYS A 81 9.71 -1.92 8.75
CA LYS A 81 9.98 -3.35 8.56
C LYS A 81 8.90 -4.03 7.72
N ARG A 82 7.63 -3.70 7.97
CA ARG A 82 6.51 -4.20 7.19
C ARG A 82 6.61 -3.76 5.74
N ASN A 83 6.98 -2.50 5.49
CA ASN A 83 7.17 -1.98 4.13
C ASN A 83 8.28 -2.74 3.40
N GLU A 84 9.40 -3.00 4.08
CA GLU A 84 10.48 -3.80 3.52
C GLU A 84 10.03 -5.22 3.18
N LEU A 85 9.26 -5.85 4.07
CA LEU A 85 8.72 -7.18 3.83
C LEU A 85 7.84 -7.21 2.57
N MET A 86 6.92 -6.26 2.44
CA MET A 86 6.04 -6.21 1.27
C MET A 86 6.81 -6.04 -0.04
N VAL A 87 7.82 -5.18 -0.06
CA VAL A 87 8.67 -4.98 -1.24
C VAL A 87 9.49 -6.23 -1.54
N ASN A 88 10.05 -6.87 -0.51
CA ASN A 88 10.86 -8.07 -0.66
C ASN A 88 10.07 -9.28 -1.17
N LEU A 89 8.77 -9.36 -0.86
CA LEU A 89 7.89 -10.39 -1.41
C LEU A 89 7.65 -10.23 -2.91
N GLY A 90 7.97 -9.05 -3.44
CA GLY A 90 7.84 -8.74 -4.85
C GLY A 90 6.45 -8.27 -5.26
N ALA A 91 6.41 -7.47 -6.29
CA ALA A 91 5.18 -6.99 -6.90
C ALA A 91 5.42 -6.68 -8.37
N ASP A 92 4.35 -6.69 -9.16
CA ASP A 92 4.42 -6.33 -10.58
C ASP A 92 4.32 -4.82 -10.78
N ALA A 93 3.63 -4.13 -9.87
CA ALA A 93 3.54 -2.68 -9.85
C ALA A 93 3.31 -2.19 -8.42
N CYS A 94 3.59 -0.91 -8.19
CA CYS A 94 3.38 -0.24 -6.92
C CYS A 94 2.70 1.10 -7.14
N LEU A 95 1.63 1.37 -6.41
CA LEU A 95 0.97 2.67 -6.35
C LEU A 95 1.13 3.24 -4.96
N VAL A 96 1.57 4.50 -4.87
CA VAL A 96 1.76 5.18 -3.59
C VAL A 96 0.97 6.49 -3.60
N PHE A 97 0.09 6.67 -2.62
CA PHE A 97 -0.77 7.84 -2.49
C PHE A 97 -0.27 8.71 -1.35
N ILE A 98 0.36 9.83 -1.67
CA ILE A 98 1.01 10.69 -0.67
C ILE A 98 0.24 11.99 -0.49
N LYS A 99 -0.12 12.27 0.76
CA LYS A 99 -0.67 13.54 1.20
C LYS A 99 0.25 14.13 2.26
N ASP A 100 0.60 15.41 2.10
CA ASP A 100 1.43 16.15 3.07
C ASP A 100 2.78 15.48 3.38
N GLY A 101 3.39 14.86 2.37
CA GLY A 101 4.74 14.31 2.49
C GLY A 101 4.89 13.14 3.47
N SER A 102 3.89 12.27 3.58
CA SER A 102 3.91 11.11 4.49
C SER A 102 5.23 10.34 4.42
N ALA A 103 5.90 10.20 5.55
CA ALA A 103 7.19 9.50 5.64
C ALA A 103 7.05 8.00 5.34
N GLY A 104 5.98 7.36 5.83
CA GLY A 104 5.76 5.92 5.60
C GLY A 104 5.51 5.59 4.13
N ALA A 105 4.67 6.39 3.47
CA ALA A 105 4.37 6.20 2.05
C ALA A 105 5.62 6.49 1.19
N SER A 106 6.36 7.55 1.50
CA SER A 106 7.60 7.89 0.80
C SER A 106 8.65 6.80 0.95
N HIS A 107 8.74 6.18 2.13
CA HIS A 107 9.64 5.06 2.39
C HIS A 107 9.32 3.87 1.48
N THR A 108 8.04 3.49 1.38
CA THR A 108 7.62 2.39 0.49
C THR A 108 7.93 2.71 -0.96
N ALA A 109 7.67 3.94 -1.42
CA ALA A 109 7.97 4.35 -2.79
C ALA A 109 9.47 4.20 -3.09
N GLY A 110 10.33 4.67 -2.19
CA GLY A 110 11.77 4.55 -2.33
C GLY A 110 12.26 3.11 -2.39
N LEU A 111 11.73 2.25 -1.52
CA LEU A 111 12.07 0.82 -1.51
C LEU A 111 11.63 0.13 -2.80
N ALA A 112 10.42 0.42 -3.27
CA ALA A 112 9.87 -0.19 -4.49
C ALA A 112 10.70 0.23 -5.72
N GLN A 113 11.04 1.52 -5.82
CA GLN A 113 11.89 2.02 -6.92
C GLN A 113 13.27 1.38 -6.90
N LYS A 114 13.87 1.27 -5.72
CA LYS A 114 15.18 0.63 -5.56
C LYS A 114 15.15 -0.86 -5.92
N ALA A 115 14.03 -1.52 -5.68
CA ALA A 115 13.81 -2.92 -6.06
C ALA A 115 13.40 -3.08 -7.53
N GLU A 116 13.39 -1.99 -8.30
CA GLU A 116 13.02 -1.98 -9.73
C GLU A 116 11.57 -2.40 -9.98
N ILE A 117 10.68 -2.18 -9.01
CA ILE A 117 9.25 -2.35 -9.19
C ILE A 117 8.71 -1.10 -9.88
N ASN A 118 7.86 -1.29 -10.90
CA ASN A 118 7.20 -0.19 -11.60
C ASN A 118 6.33 0.59 -10.62
N THR A 119 6.76 1.79 -10.23
CA THR A 119 6.16 2.58 -9.15
C THR A 119 5.60 3.89 -9.67
N LYS A 120 4.33 4.17 -9.33
CA LYS A 120 3.68 5.46 -9.59
C LYS A 120 3.33 6.11 -8.26
N VAL A 121 3.75 7.36 -8.08
CA VAL A 121 3.42 8.16 -6.90
C VAL A 121 2.35 9.17 -7.28
N ILE A 122 1.26 9.18 -6.54
CA ILE A 122 0.13 10.11 -6.71
C ILE A 122 0.10 11.02 -5.47
N THR A 123 0.18 12.32 -5.68
CA THR A 123 0.17 13.29 -4.59
C THR A 123 -1.17 14.04 -4.53
N ALA A 124 -1.56 14.38 -3.32
CA ALA A 124 -2.74 15.22 -3.12
C ALA A 124 -2.36 16.67 -2.99
#